data_f79ae0abdd7921baf6c7f7381c64c8ca
#
_entry.id   f79ae0abdd7921baf6c7f7381c64c8ca
#
_cell.length_a   1.000
_cell.length_b   1.000
_cell.length_c   1.000
_cell.angle_alpha   90.00
_cell.angle_beta   90.00
_cell.angle_gamma   90.00
#
_symmetry.space_group_name_H-M   'P 1'
#
loop_
_entity.id
_entity.type
_entity.pdbx_description
1 polymer ?
#
loop_
_entity_poly.entity_id
_entity_poly.type
_entity_poly.pdbx_seq_one_letter_code
_entity_poly.pdbx_strand_id
1 'polypeptide(L)'
;MKNSYIKFSVVTLLSFAILSCISPFEPKGASVEGLLVVEGDIILNDTTVITLSRSSSLSSTQPRQYVFAATVWVESSIGGKYYGIPKVENGVLTYKIPTTGLNTSAQYRLKITTPNGRQYESE
;
A
#
# COMPACT_ATOMS: atom_id res chain seq x y z
N MET A 1 45.41 -45.39 16.14
CA MET A 1 44.86 -44.43 17.13
C MET A 1 44.86 -42.96 16.64
N LYS A 2 45.88 -42.53 15.97
CA LYS A 2 46.00 -41.13 15.51
C LYS A 2 44.87 -40.64 14.57
N ASN A 3 44.33 -41.51 13.73
CA ASN A 3 43.27 -41.17 12.78
C ASN A 3 41.85 -41.08 13.41
N SER A 4 41.65 -41.65 14.61
CA SER A 4 40.38 -41.65 15.29
C SER A 4 40.09 -40.28 15.90
N TYR A 5 41.10 -39.63 16.45
CA TYR A 5 40.96 -38.28 17.04
C TYR A 5 40.69 -37.21 15.99
N ILE A 6 41.30 -37.35 14.80
CA ILE A 6 41.05 -36.41 13.69
C ILE A 6 39.59 -36.52 13.21
N LYS A 7 39.06 -37.72 13.09
CA LYS A 7 37.66 -37.95 12.68
C LYS A 7 36.69 -37.38 13.72
N PHE A 8 36.98 -37.55 15.00
CA PHE A 8 36.14 -37.02 16.09
C PHE A 8 36.21 -35.49 16.13
N SER A 9 37.36 -34.89 15.95
CA SER A 9 37.56 -33.46 15.90
C SER A 9 36.81 -32.80 14.70
N VAL A 10 36.83 -33.43 13.52
CA VAL A 10 36.12 -32.95 12.35
C VAL A 10 34.60 -32.99 12.53
N VAL A 11 34.09 -34.07 13.12
CA VAL A 11 32.64 -34.20 13.40
C VAL A 11 32.17 -33.16 14.41
N THR A 12 32.96 -32.89 15.45
CA THR A 12 32.65 -31.86 16.45
C THR A 12 32.67 -30.46 15.85
N LEU A 13 33.63 -30.16 14.97
CA LEU A 13 33.73 -28.86 14.29
C LEU A 13 32.56 -28.64 13.32
N LEU A 14 32.14 -29.70 12.63
CA LEU A 14 31.00 -29.67 11.69
C LEU A 14 29.69 -29.47 12.42
N SER A 15 29.54 -30.00 13.65
CA SER A 15 28.35 -29.85 14.48
C SER A 15 28.15 -28.42 14.96
N PHE A 16 29.21 -27.62 15.12
CA PHE A 16 29.15 -26.21 15.50
C PHE A 16 28.74 -25.29 14.34
N ALA A 17 28.94 -25.71 13.10
CA ALA A 17 28.63 -24.90 11.90
C ALA A 17 27.11 -24.83 11.60
N ILE A 18 26.30 -25.72 12.15
CA ILE A 18 24.85 -25.75 11.93
C ILE A 18 24.03 -24.94 12.95
N LEU A 19 24.67 -24.32 13.93
CA LEU A 19 24.05 -23.34 14.83
C LEU A 19 24.10 -21.92 14.26
N SER A 20 23.86 -21.78 12.94
CA SER A 20 23.63 -20.48 12.34
C SER A 20 22.27 -19.96 12.84
N CYS A 21 22.31 -19.11 13.86
CA CYS A 21 21.14 -18.41 14.35
C CYS A 21 20.55 -17.56 13.21
N ILE A 22 19.40 -17.97 12.70
CA ILE A 22 18.52 -17.10 11.92
C ILE A 22 17.96 -16.10 12.96
N SER A 23 18.58 -14.94 13.07
CA SER A 23 17.96 -13.84 13.81
C SER A 23 16.71 -13.39 13.03
N PRO A 24 15.55 -13.33 13.67
CA PRO A 24 14.37 -12.76 13.03
C PRO A 24 14.69 -11.33 12.62
N PHE A 25 14.47 -11.02 11.35
CA PHE A 25 14.59 -9.66 10.85
C PHE A 25 13.42 -8.85 11.44
N GLU A 26 13.71 -8.06 12.45
CA GLU A 26 12.79 -7.03 12.94
C GLU A 26 13.09 -5.74 12.16
N PRO A 27 12.25 -5.37 11.18
CA PRO A 27 12.42 -4.09 10.51
C PRO A 27 12.22 -2.98 11.55
N LYS A 28 13.28 -2.30 11.93
CA LYS A 28 13.24 -1.07 12.72
C LYS A 28 12.75 0.09 11.83
N GLY A 29 11.57 -0.08 11.25
CA GLY A 29 10.83 1.00 10.64
C GLY A 29 9.93 1.61 11.70
N ALA A 30 9.99 2.92 11.87
CA ALA A 30 8.96 3.61 12.61
C ALA A 30 7.62 3.17 11.99
N SER A 31 6.78 2.51 12.78
CA SER A 31 5.43 2.15 12.35
C SER A 31 4.66 3.44 12.15
N VAL A 32 4.68 3.98 10.94
CA VAL A 32 3.89 5.16 10.61
C VAL A 32 2.47 4.68 10.38
N GLU A 33 1.76 4.48 11.47
CA GLU A 33 0.35 4.09 11.45
C GLU A 33 -0.53 5.26 11.06
N GLY A 34 -1.60 4.95 10.35
CA GLY A 34 -2.64 5.93 10.03
C GLY A 34 -2.34 6.85 8.87
N LEU A 35 -1.25 6.63 8.09
CA LEU A 35 -1.06 7.35 6.83
C LEU A 35 -2.18 7.03 5.84
N LEU A 36 -2.54 8.02 5.04
CA LEU A 36 -3.44 7.80 3.91
C LEU A 36 -2.71 6.98 2.84
N VAL A 37 -3.27 5.85 2.48
CA VAL A 37 -2.86 5.01 1.36
C VAL A 37 -3.87 5.18 0.25
N VAL A 38 -3.41 5.58 -0.92
CA VAL A 38 -4.21 5.78 -2.13
C VAL A 38 -3.81 4.74 -3.16
N GLU A 39 -4.76 4.00 -3.68
CA GLU A 39 -4.54 2.96 -4.69
C GLU A 39 -5.48 3.17 -5.86
N GLY A 40 -4.94 3.12 -7.06
CA GLY A 40 -5.66 3.22 -8.32
C GLY A 40 -4.96 4.14 -9.31
N ASP A 41 -5.42 4.06 -10.56
CA ASP A 41 -4.90 4.84 -11.68
C ASP A 41 -6.04 5.62 -12.34
N ILE A 42 -5.71 6.79 -12.90
CA ILE A 42 -6.67 7.55 -13.72
C ILE A 42 -6.75 6.89 -15.09
N ILE A 43 -7.89 6.29 -15.39
CA ILE A 43 -8.14 5.60 -16.65
C ILE A 43 -9.03 6.49 -17.54
N LEU A 44 -8.55 6.84 -18.73
CA LEU A 44 -9.32 7.61 -19.69
C LEU A 44 -10.29 6.69 -20.47
N ASN A 45 -11.49 7.19 -20.76
CA ASN A 45 -12.55 6.50 -21.48
C ASN A 45 -13.17 5.27 -20.78
N ASP A 46 -12.97 5.15 -19.48
CA ASP A 46 -13.56 4.14 -18.62
C ASP A 46 -13.89 4.75 -17.24
N THR A 47 -14.16 3.92 -16.26
CA THR A 47 -14.35 4.32 -14.88
C THR A 47 -13.02 4.21 -14.11
N THR A 48 -12.52 5.34 -13.62
CA THR A 48 -11.41 5.36 -12.67
C THR A 48 -11.89 4.87 -11.32
N VAL A 49 -11.18 3.92 -10.73
CA VAL A 49 -11.50 3.34 -9.42
C VAL A 49 -10.37 3.64 -8.43
N ILE A 50 -10.69 4.37 -7.39
CA ILE A 50 -9.72 4.76 -6.34
C ILE A 50 -10.13 4.11 -5.02
N THR A 51 -9.17 3.48 -4.34
CA THR A 51 -9.33 2.95 -3.00
C THR A 51 -8.54 3.78 -2.01
N LEU A 52 -9.18 4.18 -0.92
CA LEU A 52 -8.54 4.93 0.16
C LEU A 52 -8.53 4.09 1.43
N SER A 53 -7.37 3.92 2.01
CA SER A 53 -7.20 3.21 3.29
C SER A 53 -6.16 3.87 4.17
N ARG A 54 -6.01 3.36 5.39
CA ARG A 54 -4.94 3.79 6.29
C ARG A 54 -3.89 2.70 6.42
N SER A 55 -2.64 3.12 6.53
CA SER A 55 -1.54 2.21 6.85
C SER A 55 -1.72 1.64 8.26
N SER A 56 -1.39 0.38 8.43
CA SER A 56 -1.30 -0.30 9.72
C SER A 56 0.12 -0.81 9.95
N SER A 57 0.46 -1.10 11.20
CA SER A 57 1.76 -1.73 11.49
C SER A 57 1.84 -3.14 10.92
N LEU A 58 3.05 -3.61 10.60
CA LEU A 58 3.29 -4.97 10.10
C LEU A 58 2.88 -6.06 11.10
N SER A 59 2.83 -5.74 12.38
CA SER A 59 2.38 -6.63 13.45
C SER A 59 0.88 -6.60 13.69
N SER A 60 0.16 -5.70 13.01
CA SER A 60 -1.29 -5.57 13.18
C SER A 60 -2.04 -6.70 12.49
N THR A 61 -2.88 -7.39 13.23
CA THR A 61 -3.85 -8.37 12.73
C THR A 61 -5.20 -7.72 12.36
N GLN A 62 -5.30 -6.40 12.49
CA GLN A 62 -6.53 -5.66 12.19
C GLN A 62 -6.83 -5.66 10.69
N PRO A 63 -8.10 -5.78 10.31
CA PRO A 63 -8.50 -5.68 8.91
C PRO A 63 -8.18 -4.28 8.37
N ARG A 64 -8.03 -4.20 7.05
CA ARG A 64 -7.76 -2.95 6.33
C ARG A 64 -8.80 -1.89 6.68
N GLN A 65 -8.36 -0.73 7.16
CA GLN A 65 -9.22 0.39 7.50
C GLN A 65 -9.42 1.30 6.29
N TYR A 66 -10.62 1.28 5.71
CA TYR A 66 -10.97 2.18 4.62
C TYR A 66 -11.35 3.57 5.12
N VAL A 67 -11.06 4.61 4.32
CA VAL A 67 -11.39 6.00 4.63
C VAL A 67 -12.74 6.34 4.01
N PHE A 68 -13.77 6.35 4.85
CA PHE A 68 -15.12 6.76 4.48
C PHE A 68 -15.26 8.28 4.50
N ALA A 69 -16.29 8.79 3.82
CA ALA A 69 -16.64 10.20 3.77
C ALA A 69 -15.53 11.15 3.28
N ALA A 70 -14.59 10.63 2.49
CA ALA A 70 -13.66 11.47 1.75
C ALA A 70 -14.33 12.04 0.50
N THR A 71 -13.89 13.22 0.06
CA THR A 71 -14.23 13.75 -1.27
C THR A 71 -13.08 13.45 -2.19
N VAL A 72 -13.34 12.71 -3.27
CA VAL A 72 -12.34 12.29 -4.26
C VAL A 72 -12.77 12.79 -5.62
N TRP A 73 -11.88 13.45 -6.36
CA TRP A 73 -12.19 13.89 -7.72
C TRP A 73 -10.94 13.93 -8.59
N VAL A 74 -11.16 13.84 -9.89
CA VAL A 74 -10.13 14.10 -10.90
C VAL A 74 -10.34 15.50 -11.47
N GLU A 75 -9.30 16.27 -11.53
CA GLU A 75 -9.30 17.65 -12.08
C GLU A 75 -8.49 17.69 -13.37
N SER A 76 -9.07 18.32 -14.40
CA SER A 76 -8.42 18.48 -15.70
C SER A 76 -7.68 19.80 -15.79
N SER A 77 -6.52 19.82 -16.47
CA SER A 77 -5.74 21.06 -16.75
C SER A 77 -6.46 22.07 -17.65
N ILE A 78 -7.44 21.62 -18.42
CA ILE A 78 -8.25 22.47 -19.30
C ILE A 78 -9.61 22.85 -18.69
N GLY A 79 -9.79 22.56 -17.40
CA GLY A 79 -11.04 22.76 -16.66
C GLY A 79 -11.91 21.49 -16.61
N GLY A 80 -12.67 21.39 -15.54
CA GLY A 80 -13.53 20.25 -15.24
C GLY A 80 -13.09 19.47 -14.02
N LYS A 81 -14.08 19.08 -13.22
CA LYS A 81 -13.92 18.24 -12.01
C LYS A 81 -14.87 17.06 -12.12
N TYR A 82 -14.31 15.87 -11.93
CA TYR A 82 -15.05 14.61 -12.03
C TYR A 82 -15.02 13.94 -10.67
N TYR A 83 -16.14 13.95 -9.98
CA TYR A 83 -16.24 13.47 -8.60
C TYR A 83 -16.45 11.96 -8.52
N GLY A 84 -15.78 11.35 -7.55
CA GLY A 84 -15.91 9.95 -7.24
C GLY A 84 -17.15 9.65 -6.40
N ILE A 85 -17.87 8.61 -6.77
CA ILE A 85 -19.02 8.09 -6.04
C ILE A 85 -18.54 6.93 -5.17
N PRO A 86 -18.69 7.01 -3.84
CA PRO A 86 -18.29 5.92 -2.96
C PRO A 86 -19.19 4.69 -3.17
N LYS A 87 -18.57 3.53 -3.28
CA LYS A 87 -19.25 2.24 -3.41
C LYS A 87 -18.55 1.18 -2.54
N VAL A 88 -19.34 0.42 -1.79
CA VAL A 88 -18.84 -0.73 -1.02
C VAL A 88 -19.27 -2.00 -1.71
N GLU A 89 -18.31 -2.82 -2.12
CA GLU A 89 -18.52 -4.13 -2.74
C GLU A 89 -17.63 -5.16 -2.03
N ASN A 90 -18.21 -6.23 -1.55
CA ASN A 90 -17.50 -7.30 -0.82
C ASN A 90 -16.61 -6.81 0.34
N GLY A 91 -17.07 -5.78 1.05
CA GLY A 91 -16.32 -5.19 2.17
C GLY A 91 -15.20 -4.22 1.76
N VAL A 92 -15.03 -3.95 0.48
CA VAL A 92 -14.03 -3.00 -0.06
C VAL A 92 -14.73 -1.70 -0.43
N LEU A 93 -14.27 -0.58 0.14
CA LEU A 93 -14.73 0.75 -0.24
C LEU A 93 -13.90 1.26 -1.42
N THR A 94 -14.58 1.63 -2.50
CA THR A 94 -13.98 2.26 -3.67
C THR A 94 -14.70 3.57 -4.00
N TYR A 95 -14.00 4.50 -4.63
CA TYR A 95 -14.55 5.72 -5.22
C TYR A 95 -14.50 5.56 -6.73
N LYS A 96 -15.67 5.46 -7.36
CA LYS A 96 -15.80 5.30 -8.82
C LYS A 96 -16.00 6.67 -9.46
N ILE A 97 -15.04 7.09 -10.30
CA ILE A 97 -15.06 8.38 -10.99
C ILE A 97 -15.35 8.11 -12.46
N PRO A 98 -16.45 8.65 -13.00
CA PRO A 98 -16.75 8.50 -14.43
C PRO A 98 -15.77 9.36 -15.25
N THR A 99 -14.83 8.71 -15.92
CA THR A 99 -13.79 9.33 -16.75
C THR A 99 -13.96 9.04 -18.23
N THR A 100 -15.17 8.64 -18.62
CA THR A 100 -15.57 8.46 -20.03
C THR A 100 -15.62 9.79 -20.77
N GLY A 101 -15.03 9.84 -21.96
CA GLY A 101 -15.06 11.04 -22.81
C GLY A 101 -14.10 12.16 -22.38
N LEU A 102 -13.13 11.86 -21.54
CA LEU A 102 -12.08 12.82 -21.18
C LEU A 102 -11.15 13.08 -22.36
N ASN A 103 -10.68 14.32 -22.46
CA ASN A 103 -9.76 14.73 -23.51
C ASN A 103 -8.37 14.10 -23.31
N THR A 104 -7.90 13.31 -24.25
CA THR A 104 -6.60 12.62 -24.19
C THR A 104 -5.39 13.56 -24.27
N SER A 105 -5.58 14.81 -24.68
CA SER A 105 -4.52 15.83 -24.73
C SER A 105 -4.43 16.68 -23.46
N ALA A 106 -5.34 16.50 -22.51
CA ALA A 106 -5.31 17.18 -21.23
C ALA A 106 -4.50 16.40 -20.18
N GLN A 107 -3.96 17.10 -19.20
CA GLN A 107 -3.38 16.48 -18.00
C GLN A 107 -4.45 16.36 -16.93
N TYR A 108 -4.36 15.31 -16.14
CA TYR A 108 -5.32 15.03 -15.09
C TYR A 108 -4.60 14.82 -13.77
N ARG A 109 -5.22 15.29 -12.69
CA ARG A 109 -4.69 15.17 -11.35
C ARG A 109 -5.78 14.65 -10.41
N LEU A 110 -5.45 13.64 -9.62
CA LEU A 110 -6.31 13.17 -8.55
C LEU A 110 -6.21 14.10 -7.36
N LYS A 111 -7.35 14.49 -6.83
CA LYS A 111 -7.45 15.30 -5.61
C LYS A 111 -8.34 14.62 -4.59
N ILE A 112 -7.95 14.69 -3.33
CA ILE A 112 -8.63 14.04 -2.23
C ILE A 112 -8.73 15.02 -1.07
N THR A 113 -9.92 15.15 -0.50
CA THR A 113 -10.12 15.80 0.80
C THR A 113 -10.65 14.76 1.79
N THR A 114 -9.88 14.51 2.84
CA THR A 114 -10.28 13.57 3.89
C THR A 114 -11.26 14.20 4.90
N PRO A 115 -12.00 13.41 5.69
CA PRO A 115 -13.00 13.93 6.63
C PRO A 115 -12.45 14.92 7.66
N ASN A 116 -11.17 14.84 7.98
CA ASN A 116 -10.48 15.78 8.87
C ASN A 116 -9.99 17.06 8.16
N GLY A 117 -10.39 17.29 6.91
CA GLY A 117 -10.07 18.48 6.13
C GLY A 117 -8.67 18.49 5.47
N ARG A 118 -7.88 17.44 5.60
CA ARG A 118 -6.59 17.36 4.91
C ARG A 118 -6.78 17.14 3.42
N GLN A 119 -6.00 17.85 2.62
CA GLN A 119 -6.01 17.77 1.16
C GLN A 119 -4.76 17.08 0.65
N TYR A 120 -4.93 16.27 -0.38
CA TYR A 120 -3.87 15.55 -1.08
C TYR A 120 -4.09 15.68 -2.58
N GLU A 121 -2.99 15.71 -3.34
CA GLU A 121 -3.04 15.69 -4.80
C GLU A 121 -1.93 14.81 -5.37
N SER A 122 -2.19 14.19 -6.53
CA SER A 122 -1.17 13.49 -7.31
C SER A 122 -0.30 14.50 -8.08
N GLU A 123 0.89 14.07 -8.41
CA GLU A 123 1.79 14.83 -9.31
C GLU A 123 1.25 14.89 -10.75
#